data_116a10fc9a6ad064f8a8b5382d81cce7
#
_entry.id   116a10fc9a6ad064f8a8b5382d81cce7
#
_cell.length_a   1.000
_cell.length_b   1.000
_cell.length_c   1.000
_cell.angle_alpha   90.00
_cell.angle_beta   90.00
_cell.angle_gamma   90.00
#
_symmetry.space_group_name_H-M   'P 1'
#
loop_
_entity.id
_entity.type
_entity.pdbx_description
1 polymer ?
#
loop_
_entity_poly.entity_id
_entity_poly.type
_entity_poly.pdbx_seq_one_letter_code
_entity_poly.pdbx_strand_id
1 'polypeptide(L)'
;YVKQMNLLIHEWDLPSVNLLGAIDDGKGVWATGYQNGTDIYHPNTDGHREFTYAMVPSLFDAIDAGKGQPSRVSGTSYVLADKKVLVFTPEDMVHPFTLSFKIKGTTDGVIASFANGSNATGTLKIQDGVVVYHSPLTGEIKGAVSVTDNQWHVVSLTHYYAQGRTLLYTDKALAGELGEKLTVGKFTIGDNTSANSREYSELFFYRSAMNQEEIDKLCDGRMLKSSLEIYAPLDGSKSTIENLAQSMNSVVLK
;
A
#
# COMPACT_ATOMS: atom_id res chain seq x y z
N TYR A 1 -1.72 -21.72 10.46
CA TYR A 1 -2.35 -21.14 11.64
C TYR A 1 -2.13 -19.63 11.70
N VAL A 2 -0.87 -19.13 11.73
CA VAL A 2 -0.54 -17.69 11.87
C VAL A 2 -1.20 -16.85 10.77
N LYS A 3 -1.10 -17.23 9.49
CA LYS A 3 -1.73 -16.54 8.37
C LYS A 3 -3.25 -16.41 8.54
N GLN A 4 -3.93 -17.46 8.99
CA GLN A 4 -5.39 -17.43 9.21
C GLN A 4 -5.76 -16.53 10.39
N MET A 5 -5.00 -16.56 11.46
CA MET A 5 -5.18 -15.63 12.59
C MET A 5 -5.00 -14.18 12.14
N ASN A 6 -3.95 -13.90 11.36
CA ASN A 6 -3.70 -12.56 10.82
C ASN A 6 -4.88 -12.06 9.97
N LEU A 7 -5.41 -12.91 9.08
CA LEU A 7 -6.59 -12.55 8.26
C LEU A 7 -7.84 -12.26 9.10
N LEU A 8 -8.07 -13.02 10.18
CA LEU A 8 -9.19 -12.76 11.09
C LEU A 8 -9.02 -11.45 11.85
N ILE A 9 -7.82 -11.19 12.37
CA ILE A 9 -7.52 -9.97 13.14
C ILE A 9 -7.69 -8.72 12.28
N HIS A 10 -7.34 -8.76 11.00
CA HIS A 10 -7.55 -7.66 10.06
C HIS A 10 -9.00 -7.19 9.97
N GLU A 11 -9.97 -8.08 10.19
CA GLU A 11 -11.40 -7.77 10.04
C GLU A 11 -12.06 -7.37 11.38
N TRP A 12 -11.36 -7.46 12.51
CA TRP A 12 -11.89 -7.07 13.80
C TRP A 12 -12.07 -5.54 13.92
N ASP A 13 -13.08 -5.12 14.68
CA ASP A 13 -13.30 -3.72 15.03
C ASP A 13 -12.41 -3.29 16.21
N LEU A 14 -11.16 -3.72 16.21
CA LEU A 14 -10.14 -3.40 17.19
C LEU A 14 -8.87 -2.92 16.48
N PRO A 15 -8.16 -1.94 17.07
CA PRO A 15 -6.85 -1.54 16.59
C PRO A 15 -5.90 -2.74 16.54
N SER A 16 -5.19 -2.91 15.45
CA SER A 16 -4.29 -4.05 15.28
C SER A 16 -3.08 -3.72 14.38
N VAL A 17 -2.02 -4.50 14.55
CA VAL A 17 -0.77 -4.35 13.82
C VAL A 17 -0.45 -5.66 13.08
N ASN A 18 -0.17 -5.60 11.80
CA ASN A 18 0.23 -6.74 10.99
C ASN A 18 1.75 -6.97 11.08
N LEU A 19 2.19 -7.68 12.11
CA LEU A 19 3.61 -8.00 12.30
C LEU A 19 4.10 -9.10 11.35
N LEU A 20 3.19 -9.92 10.80
CA LEU A 20 3.55 -10.95 9.82
C LEU A 20 4.19 -10.33 8.57
N GLY A 21 3.65 -9.22 8.07
CA GLY A 21 4.20 -8.52 6.92
C GLY A 21 5.49 -7.73 7.21
N ALA A 22 5.97 -7.69 8.45
CA ALA A 22 7.18 -6.97 8.82
C ALA A 22 8.46 -7.79 8.60
N ILE A 23 8.54 -8.99 9.17
CA ILE A 23 9.77 -9.81 9.20
C ILE A 23 9.57 -11.29 8.89
N ASP A 24 8.42 -11.71 8.36
CA ASP A 24 8.24 -13.07 7.85
C ASP A 24 9.05 -13.28 6.55
N ASP A 25 9.61 -14.47 6.35
CA ASP A 25 10.36 -14.83 5.13
C ASP A 25 9.45 -15.37 4.01
N GLY A 26 8.15 -15.47 4.25
CA GLY A 26 7.16 -16.09 3.37
C GLY A 26 7.06 -17.61 3.50
N LYS A 27 7.91 -18.25 4.32
CA LYS A 27 7.96 -19.70 4.54
C LYS A 27 7.64 -20.10 5.98
N GLY A 28 7.35 -19.12 6.84
CA GLY A 28 6.95 -19.31 8.23
C GLY A 28 8.10 -19.25 9.23
N VAL A 29 9.22 -18.64 8.85
CA VAL A 29 10.34 -18.32 9.73
C VAL A 29 10.71 -16.82 9.60
N TRP A 30 11.60 -16.34 10.44
CA TRP A 30 12.10 -14.96 10.37
C TRP A 30 12.90 -14.73 9.10
N ALA A 31 12.75 -13.58 8.49
CA ALA A 31 13.64 -13.12 7.42
C ALA A 31 15.09 -13.09 7.92
N THR A 32 16.03 -13.43 7.04
CA THR A 32 17.46 -13.54 7.39
C THR A 32 17.98 -12.25 8.02
N GLY A 33 18.62 -12.38 9.19
CA GLY A 33 19.21 -11.26 9.93
C GLY A 33 18.28 -10.62 10.98
N TYR A 34 17.02 -11.10 11.12
CA TYR A 34 16.06 -10.55 12.08
C TYR A 34 15.76 -11.47 13.27
N GLN A 35 16.28 -12.70 13.26
CA GLN A 35 16.18 -13.66 14.36
C GLN A 35 17.24 -13.37 15.44
N ASN A 36 16.91 -13.62 16.70
CA ASN A 36 17.83 -13.48 17.83
C ASN A 36 18.73 -14.72 17.98
N GLY A 37 19.83 -14.76 17.22
CA GLY A 37 20.77 -15.89 17.24
C GLY A 37 20.07 -17.21 16.87
N THR A 38 20.10 -18.20 17.77
CA THR A 38 19.45 -19.50 17.60
C THR A 38 18.03 -19.56 18.17
N ASP A 39 17.56 -18.47 18.78
CA ASP A 39 16.21 -18.37 19.34
C ASP A 39 15.19 -18.18 18.23
N ILE A 40 14.43 -19.23 17.94
CA ILE A 40 13.41 -19.21 16.88
C ILE A 40 12.10 -18.49 17.27
N TYR A 41 11.96 -18.10 18.54
CA TYR A 41 10.73 -17.47 19.05
C TYR A 41 10.80 -15.93 19.10
N HIS A 42 11.99 -15.37 19.18
CA HIS A 42 12.16 -13.94 19.37
C HIS A 42 12.97 -13.29 18.24
N PRO A 43 12.55 -12.12 17.77
CA PRO A 43 13.38 -11.32 16.86
C PRO A 43 14.53 -10.68 17.63
N ASN A 44 15.56 -10.31 16.92
CA ASN A 44 16.64 -9.47 17.46
C ASN A 44 16.23 -7.98 17.50
N THR A 45 17.16 -7.09 17.86
CA THR A 45 16.91 -5.64 17.94
C THR A 45 16.39 -5.06 16.62
N ASP A 46 16.93 -5.51 15.48
CA ASP A 46 16.50 -5.02 14.16
C ASP A 46 15.09 -5.52 13.83
N GLY A 47 14.75 -6.76 14.20
CA GLY A 47 13.40 -7.30 14.06
C GLY A 47 12.38 -6.55 14.91
N HIS A 48 12.71 -6.19 16.14
CA HIS A 48 11.84 -5.34 16.96
C HIS A 48 11.65 -3.94 16.36
N ARG A 49 12.68 -3.40 15.71
CA ARG A 49 12.58 -2.12 15.00
C ARG A 49 11.61 -2.21 13.82
N GLU A 50 11.65 -3.28 13.03
CA GLU A 50 10.69 -3.52 11.94
C GLU A 50 9.26 -3.65 12.47
N PHE A 51 9.05 -4.27 13.63
CA PHE A 51 7.73 -4.28 14.29
C PHE A 51 7.24 -2.87 14.63
N THR A 52 8.14 -2.00 15.08
CA THR A 52 7.79 -0.59 15.37
C THR A 52 7.37 0.13 14.07
N TYR A 53 8.04 -0.11 12.96
CA TYR A 53 7.69 0.51 11.68
C TYR A 53 6.36 0.00 11.10
N ALA A 54 5.89 -1.18 11.53
CA ALA A 54 4.58 -1.69 11.16
C ALA A 54 3.42 -1.06 11.96
N MET A 55 3.70 -0.33 13.03
CA MET A 55 2.70 0.44 13.77
C MET A 55 2.41 1.77 13.06
N VAL A 56 1.15 2.20 13.09
CA VAL A 56 0.78 3.57 12.72
C VAL A 56 1.19 4.50 13.86
N PRO A 57 2.08 5.49 13.65
CA PRO A 57 2.62 6.30 14.75
C PRO A 57 1.56 7.05 15.55
N SER A 58 0.56 7.64 14.88
CA SER A 58 -0.53 8.38 15.51
C SER A 58 -1.76 7.52 15.85
N LEU A 59 -1.63 6.19 15.92
CA LEU A 59 -2.76 5.30 16.21
C LEU A 59 -3.49 5.69 17.50
N PHE A 60 -2.74 5.90 18.58
CA PHE A 60 -3.31 6.24 19.87
C PHE A 60 -3.89 7.66 19.89
N ASP A 61 -3.27 8.63 19.21
CA ASP A 61 -3.79 9.98 19.07
C ASP A 61 -5.12 9.97 18.28
N ALA A 62 -5.22 9.15 17.24
CA ALA A 62 -6.44 8.99 16.46
C ALA A 62 -7.58 8.36 17.30
N ILE A 63 -7.26 7.37 18.15
CA ILE A 63 -8.23 6.76 19.08
C ILE A 63 -8.69 7.79 20.11
N ASP A 64 -7.78 8.56 20.70
CA ASP A 64 -8.10 9.62 21.68
C ASP A 64 -8.95 10.73 21.06
N ALA A 65 -8.71 11.05 19.79
CA ALA A 65 -9.54 11.97 19.00
C ALA A 65 -10.91 11.37 18.59
N GLY A 66 -11.22 10.14 18.98
CA GLY A 66 -12.51 9.49 18.72
C GLY A 66 -12.66 8.91 17.31
N LYS A 67 -11.58 8.75 16.54
CA LYS A 67 -11.64 8.06 15.25
C LYS A 67 -11.92 6.57 15.46
N GLY A 68 -13.07 6.10 14.97
CA GLY A 68 -13.45 4.69 15.02
C GLY A 68 -12.69 3.84 14.00
N GLN A 69 -12.89 2.53 14.07
CA GLN A 69 -12.41 1.60 13.02
C GLN A 69 -13.12 1.91 11.70
N PRO A 70 -12.37 2.00 10.58
CA PRO A 70 -12.97 2.32 9.31
C PRO A 70 -13.83 1.18 8.77
N SER A 71 -14.95 1.55 8.15
CA SER A 71 -15.74 0.64 7.32
C SER A 71 -15.50 0.93 5.85
N ARG A 72 -15.49 -0.10 5.01
CA ARG A 72 -15.28 0.08 3.58
C ARG A 72 -16.46 0.80 2.95
N VAL A 73 -16.18 1.89 2.24
CA VAL A 73 -17.13 2.65 1.43
C VAL A 73 -16.99 2.20 0.00
N SER A 74 -18.08 1.75 -0.61
CA SER A 74 -18.09 1.27 -2.01
C SER A 74 -18.85 2.22 -2.93
N GLY A 75 -18.54 2.15 -4.23
CA GLY A 75 -19.26 2.91 -5.26
C GLY A 75 -18.85 4.38 -5.36
N THR A 76 -17.81 4.81 -4.67
CA THR A 76 -17.23 6.15 -4.79
C THR A 76 -16.09 6.16 -5.79
N SER A 77 -15.88 7.30 -6.46
CA SER A 77 -14.73 7.53 -7.31
C SER A 77 -14.34 9.00 -7.36
N TYR A 78 -13.10 9.25 -7.70
CA TYR A 78 -12.55 10.56 -7.90
C TYR A 78 -11.87 10.64 -9.28
N VAL A 79 -12.33 11.55 -10.12
CA VAL A 79 -11.64 11.87 -11.37
C VAL A 79 -10.50 12.82 -11.06
N LEU A 80 -9.27 12.34 -11.18
CA LEU A 80 -8.12 13.24 -11.17
C LEU A 80 -8.07 13.97 -12.51
N ALA A 81 -8.52 15.22 -12.49
CA ALA A 81 -8.43 16.11 -13.64
C ALA A 81 -6.96 16.35 -14.00
N ASP A 82 -6.75 16.89 -15.21
CA ASP A 82 -5.43 17.21 -15.73
C ASP A 82 -4.52 17.90 -14.71
N LYS A 83 -3.33 17.34 -14.54
CA LYS A 83 -2.28 17.87 -13.64
C LYS A 83 -2.62 17.86 -12.15
N LYS A 84 -3.69 17.18 -11.73
CA LYS A 84 -3.99 16.98 -10.31
C LYS A 84 -3.45 15.65 -9.81
N VAL A 85 -2.94 15.66 -8.59
CA VAL A 85 -2.40 14.47 -7.92
C VAL A 85 -2.84 14.44 -6.46
N LEU A 86 -2.99 13.23 -5.92
CA LEU A 86 -3.13 13.02 -4.49
C LEU A 86 -1.74 12.77 -3.90
N VAL A 87 -1.42 13.45 -2.82
CA VAL A 87 -0.09 13.33 -2.18
C VAL A 87 -0.28 13.01 -0.71
N PHE A 88 0.50 12.06 -0.21
CA PHE A 88 0.68 11.87 1.23
C PHE A 88 2.14 11.56 1.56
N THR A 89 2.52 11.91 2.78
CA THR A 89 3.81 11.60 3.39
C THR A 89 3.52 10.69 4.57
N PRO A 90 4.09 9.48 4.65
CA PRO A 90 3.97 8.65 5.83
C PRO A 90 4.40 9.40 7.10
N GLU A 91 3.77 9.10 8.24
CA GLU A 91 4.01 9.83 9.50
C GLU A 91 5.45 9.69 10.03
N ASP A 92 6.12 8.59 9.70
CA ASP A 92 7.51 8.30 10.07
C ASP A 92 8.12 7.37 9.01
N MET A 93 9.32 6.87 9.27
CA MET A 93 10.00 5.92 8.40
C MET A 93 9.09 4.73 8.07
N VAL A 94 9.06 4.38 6.79
CA VAL A 94 8.33 3.23 6.26
C VAL A 94 9.33 2.25 5.69
N HIS A 95 9.33 1.04 6.21
CA HIS A 95 10.04 -0.10 5.67
C HIS A 95 9.09 -1.06 4.96
N PRO A 96 8.29 -1.92 5.67
CA PRO A 96 7.28 -2.70 4.97
C PRO A 96 6.10 -1.80 4.60
N PHE A 97 5.56 -1.96 3.41
CA PHE A 97 4.32 -1.29 3.04
C PHE A 97 3.52 -2.05 1.99
N THR A 98 2.25 -1.74 1.93
CA THR A 98 1.39 -2.05 0.79
C THR A 98 0.64 -0.78 0.39
N LEU A 99 0.80 -0.37 -0.86
CA LEU A 99 -0.02 0.64 -1.50
C LEU A 99 -1.02 -0.07 -2.41
N SER A 100 -2.31 0.20 -2.23
CA SER A 100 -3.37 -0.37 -3.08
C SER A 100 -4.42 0.68 -3.40
N PHE A 101 -4.90 0.70 -4.64
CA PHE A 101 -5.98 1.57 -5.10
C PHE A 101 -6.66 0.98 -6.31
N LYS A 102 -7.90 1.42 -6.57
CA LYS A 102 -8.62 1.11 -7.80
C LYS A 102 -8.39 2.17 -8.84
N ILE A 103 -8.28 1.74 -10.09
CA ILE A 103 -8.20 2.61 -11.27
C ILE A 103 -9.23 2.19 -12.30
N LYS A 104 -9.68 3.16 -13.11
CA LYS A 104 -10.50 2.95 -14.29
C LYS A 104 -10.12 3.98 -15.35
N GLY A 105 -9.94 3.54 -16.59
CA GLY A 105 -9.58 4.41 -17.71
C GLY A 105 -9.23 3.64 -18.96
N THR A 106 -8.81 4.37 -20.01
CA THR A 106 -8.52 3.80 -21.32
C THR A 106 -7.15 4.18 -21.87
N THR A 107 -6.34 4.91 -21.09
CA THR A 107 -5.08 5.49 -21.57
C THR A 107 -3.88 4.98 -20.78
N ASP A 108 -2.72 4.93 -21.42
CA ASP A 108 -1.43 4.76 -20.78
C ASP A 108 -1.03 6.01 -19.97
N GLY A 109 -0.04 5.91 -19.12
CA GLY A 109 0.52 7.01 -18.33
C GLY A 109 0.85 6.64 -16.89
N VAL A 110 1.45 7.57 -16.16
CA VAL A 110 1.81 7.38 -14.74
C VAL A 110 0.53 7.33 -13.89
N ILE A 111 0.49 6.38 -12.95
CA ILE A 111 -0.62 6.22 -12.00
C ILE A 111 -0.19 6.46 -10.56
N ALA A 112 1.09 6.25 -10.24
CA ALA A 112 1.67 6.64 -8.95
C ALA A 112 3.18 6.80 -9.06
N SER A 113 3.77 7.61 -8.18
CA SER A 113 5.21 7.76 -8.05
C SER A 113 5.63 7.86 -6.59
N PHE A 114 6.85 7.42 -6.30
CA PHE A 114 7.40 7.35 -4.95
C PHE A 114 8.73 8.09 -4.90
N ALA A 115 8.99 8.78 -3.79
CA ALA A 115 10.23 9.52 -3.61
C ALA A 115 10.72 9.46 -2.15
N ASN A 116 12.03 9.57 -1.97
CA ASN A 116 12.66 9.84 -0.69
C ASN A 116 13.47 11.14 -0.80
N GLY A 117 12.98 12.19 -0.16
CA GLY A 117 13.47 13.54 -0.39
C GLY A 117 13.28 13.95 -1.86
N SER A 118 14.38 14.31 -2.54
CA SER A 118 14.40 14.65 -3.97
C SER A 118 14.62 13.44 -4.89
N ASN A 119 14.91 12.25 -4.34
CA ASN A 119 15.25 11.07 -5.13
C ASN A 119 13.98 10.27 -5.45
N ALA A 120 13.74 10.00 -6.74
CA ALA A 120 12.71 9.05 -7.16
C ALA A 120 13.12 7.64 -6.70
N THR A 121 12.17 6.92 -6.07
CA THR A 121 12.39 5.55 -5.58
C THR A 121 11.57 4.51 -6.32
N GLY A 122 10.55 4.93 -7.07
CA GLY A 122 9.76 4.03 -7.90
C GLY A 122 8.62 4.76 -8.62
N THR A 123 8.10 4.12 -9.68
CA THR A 123 6.97 4.62 -10.45
C THR A 123 6.07 3.48 -10.86
N LEU A 124 4.77 3.62 -10.68
CA LEU A 124 3.73 2.80 -11.30
C LEU A 124 3.19 3.54 -12.51
N LYS A 125 3.17 2.89 -13.66
CA LYS A 125 2.63 3.42 -14.92
C LYS A 125 1.78 2.36 -15.61
N ILE A 126 0.88 2.80 -16.48
CA ILE A 126 0.28 1.94 -17.49
C ILE A 126 1.10 2.11 -18.75
N GLN A 127 1.53 1.02 -19.33
CA GLN A 127 2.30 0.98 -20.57
C GLN A 127 1.83 -0.22 -21.41
N ASP A 128 1.48 0.03 -22.67
CA ASP A 128 0.89 -0.98 -23.57
C ASP A 128 -0.37 -1.64 -22.95
N GLY A 129 -1.17 -0.86 -22.24
CA GLY A 129 -2.41 -1.30 -21.59
C GLY A 129 -2.26 -2.11 -20.31
N VAL A 130 -1.06 -2.35 -19.81
CA VAL A 130 -0.81 -3.12 -18.57
C VAL A 130 -0.06 -2.30 -17.53
N VAL A 131 -0.21 -2.67 -16.25
CA VAL A 131 0.52 -1.99 -15.17
C VAL A 131 1.99 -2.41 -15.17
N VAL A 132 2.87 -1.42 -15.09
CA VAL A 132 4.33 -1.61 -14.96
C VAL A 132 4.80 -0.87 -13.72
N TYR A 133 5.53 -1.56 -12.85
CA TYR A 133 6.33 -0.95 -11.80
C TYR A 133 7.77 -0.79 -12.28
N HIS A 134 8.30 0.41 -12.20
CA HIS A 134 9.69 0.72 -12.52
C HIS A 134 10.42 1.17 -11.25
N SER A 135 11.48 0.46 -10.91
CA SER A 135 12.47 0.86 -9.92
C SER A 135 13.71 1.44 -10.62
N PRO A 136 14.16 2.63 -10.23
CA PRO A 136 15.41 3.19 -10.80
C PRO A 136 16.65 2.40 -10.41
N LEU A 137 16.55 1.47 -9.46
CA LEU A 137 17.68 0.69 -8.93
C LEU A 137 17.79 -0.70 -9.55
N THR A 138 16.66 -1.36 -9.81
CA THR A 138 16.65 -2.82 -10.05
C THR A 138 15.94 -3.24 -11.34
N GLY A 139 15.15 -2.35 -11.97
CA GLY A 139 14.48 -2.66 -13.23
C GLY A 139 12.96 -2.54 -13.18
N GLU A 140 12.25 -3.41 -13.89
CA GLU A 140 10.81 -3.33 -14.05
C GLU A 140 10.10 -4.65 -13.76
N ILE A 141 8.86 -4.54 -13.23
CA ILE A 141 7.88 -5.63 -13.24
C ILE A 141 6.79 -5.22 -14.21
N LYS A 142 6.51 -6.06 -15.22
CA LYS A 142 5.43 -5.82 -16.19
C LYS A 142 4.28 -6.78 -15.95
N GLY A 143 3.07 -6.23 -15.74
CA GLY A 143 1.84 -7.00 -15.60
C GLY A 143 1.41 -7.67 -16.90
N ALA A 144 0.46 -8.60 -16.78
CA ALA A 144 -0.15 -9.27 -17.93
C ALA A 144 -1.65 -8.95 -18.08
N VAL A 145 -2.26 -8.34 -17.05
CA VAL A 145 -3.68 -7.98 -17.05
C VAL A 145 -3.86 -6.62 -17.73
N SER A 146 -4.72 -6.56 -18.75
CA SER A 146 -5.10 -5.28 -19.39
C SER A 146 -5.95 -4.46 -18.42
N VAL A 147 -5.62 -3.16 -18.30
CA VAL A 147 -6.31 -2.21 -17.40
C VAL A 147 -6.80 -0.95 -18.15
N THR A 148 -6.82 -1.01 -19.48
CA THR A 148 -7.30 0.10 -20.34
C THR A 148 -8.64 -0.19 -21.02
N ASP A 149 -9.41 -1.10 -20.45
CA ASP A 149 -10.73 -1.55 -20.94
C ASP A 149 -11.92 -0.75 -20.37
N ASN A 150 -11.61 0.33 -19.62
CA ASN A 150 -12.59 1.16 -18.92
C ASN A 150 -13.40 0.40 -17.84
N GLN A 151 -12.82 -0.65 -17.27
CA GLN A 151 -13.33 -1.34 -16.08
C GLN A 151 -12.52 -0.98 -14.84
N TRP A 152 -13.03 -1.31 -13.66
CA TRP A 152 -12.31 -1.14 -12.42
C TRP A 152 -11.28 -2.24 -12.21
N HIS A 153 -10.02 -1.85 -12.01
CA HIS A 153 -8.92 -2.74 -11.66
C HIS A 153 -8.27 -2.32 -10.35
N VAL A 154 -7.87 -3.29 -9.54
CA VAL A 154 -7.11 -3.07 -8.31
C VAL A 154 -5.62 -3.17 -8.64
N VAL A 155 -4.86 -2.13 -8.33
CA VAL A 155 -3.40 -2.15 -8.41
C VAL A 155 -2.85 -2.17 -7.00
N SER A 156 -2.01 -3.16 -6.68
CA SER A 156 -1.36 -3.27 -5.38
C SER A 156 0.14 -3.47 -5.54
N LEU A 157 0.91 -2.63 -4.86
CA LEU A 157 2.36 -2.78 -4.74
C LEU A 157 2.68 -3.07 -3.28
N THR A 158 3.30 -4.21 -3.01
CA THR A 158 3.69 -4.60 -1.65
C THR A 158 5.21 -4.72 -1.55
N HIS A 159 5.79 -4.12 -0.52
CA HIS A 159 7.23 -4.11 -0.28
C HIS A 159 7.57 -4.79 1.04
N TYR A 160 8.29 -5.90 0.94
CA TYR A 160 8.84 -6.66 2.06
C TYR A 160 10.27 -6.19 2.33
N TYR A 161 10.43 -5.17 3.17
CA TYR A 161 11.75 -4.59 3.45
C TYR A 161 12.74 -5.62 4.03
N ALA A 162 12.31 -6.42 5.01
CA ALA A 162 13.15 -7.43 5.63
C ALA A 162 13.63 -8.49 4.63
N GLN A 163 12.77 -8.89 3.69
CA GLN A 163 13.11 -9.85 2.64
C GLN A 163 13.87 -9.19 1.47
N GLY A 164 13.86 -7.86 1.39
CA GLY A 164 14.46 -7.10 0.29
C GLY A 164 13.77 -7.38 -1.04
N ARG A 165 12.43 -7.31 -1.09
CA ARG A 165 11.68 -7.52 -2.34
C ARG A 165 10.41 -6.68 -2.43
N THR A 166 10.07 -6.33 -3.66
CA THR A 166 8.83 -5.63 -4.03
C THR A 166 8.03 -6.50 -5.00
N LEU A 167 6.73 -6.64 -4.76
CA LEU A 167 5.80 -7.41 -5.60
C LEU A 167 4.72 -6.50 -6.16
N LEU A 168 4.37 -6.70 -7.43
CA LEU A 168 3.26 -6.02 -8.09
C LEU A 168 2.11 -6.99 -8.33
N TYR A 169 0.90 -6.54 -8.00
CA TYR A 169 -0.34 -7.24 -8.31
C TYR A 169 -1.26 -6.35 -9.15
N THR A 170 -1.94 -6.94 -10.11
CA THR A 170 -3.08 -6.35 -10.79
C THR A 170 -4.27 -7.27 -10.58
N ASP A 171 -5.32 -6.74 -9.94
CA ASP A 171 -6.41 -7.51 -9.36
C ASP A 171 -5.85 -8.55 -8.35
N LYS A 172 -6.05 -9.84 -8.57
CA LYS A 172 -5.46 -10.90 -7.75
C LYS A 172 -4.18 -11.49 -8.34
N ALA A 173 -3.84 -11.10 -9.56
CA ALA A 173 -2.74 -11.71 -10.31
C ALA A 173 -1.40 -11.10 -9.89
N LEU A 174 -0.48 -11.92 -9.39
CA LEU A 174 0.91 -11.54 -9.18
C LEU A 174 1.56 -11.32 -10.55
N ALA A 175 2.01 -10.09 -10.81
CA ALA A 175 2.74 -9.73 -12.03
C ALA A 175 4.21 -10.15 -11.99
N GLY A 176 4.82 -10.09 -10.80
CA GLY A 176 6.23 -10.43 -10.59
C GLY A 176 6.81 -9.78 -9.36
N GLU A 177 8.12 -9.92 -9.19
CA GLU A 177 8.87 -9.33 -8.08
C GLU A 177 10.22 -8.75 -8.51
N LEU A 178 10.71 -7.77 -7.75
CA LEU A 178 12.07 -7.23 -7.83
C LEU A 178 12.78 -7.37 -6.49
N GLY A 179 14.07 -7.71 -6.52
CA GLY A 179 14.95 -7.74 -5.35
C GLY A 179 15.45 -6.34 -5.02
N GLU A 180 14.87 -5.69 -4.00
CA GLU A 180 15.25 -4.32 -3.60
C GLU A 180 14.87 -4.02 -2.16
N LYS A 181 15.53 -3.02 -1.58
CA LYS A 181 15.12 -2.40 -0.30
C LYS A 181 14.80 -0.93 -0.55
N LEU A 182 13.55 -0.55 -0.34
CA LEU A 182 13.05 0.80 -0.55
C LEU A 182 12.87 1.52 0.78
N THR A 183 13.27 2.79 0.82
CA THR A 183 12.82 3.74 1.84
C THR A 183 12.06 4.84 1.10
N VAL A 184 10.77 4.98 1.42
CA VAL A 184 9.90 5.93 0.75
C VAL A 184 9.38 6.95 1.75
N GLY A 185 9.61 8.23 1.47
CA GLY A 185 9.14 9.33 2.31
C GLY A 185 7.94 10.08 1.73
N LYS A 186 7.53 9.79 0.48
CA LYS A 186 6.42 10.48 -0.18
C LYS A 186 5.81 9.61 -1.26
N PHE A 187 4.48 9.59 -1.28
CA PHE A 187 3.67 8.94 -2.31
C PHE A 187 2.85 10.00 -3.06
N THR A 188 2.81 9.86 -4.38
CA THR A 188 2.01 10.70 -5.27
C THR A 188 1.17 9.78 -6.15
N ILE A 189 -0.15 9.93 -6.14
CA ILE A 189 -1.09 9.17 -6.95
C ILE A 189 -1.60 10.07 -8.07
N GLY A 190 -1.54 9.58 -9.30
CA GLY A 190 -1.85 10.35 -10.50
C GLY A 190 -0.60 10.91 -11.17
N ASP A 191 -0.81 11.72 -12.21
CA ASP A 191 0.22 12.33 -13.02
C ASP A 191 -0.03 13.85 -13.16
N ASN A 192 0.93 14.65 -12.75
CA ASN A 192 0.87 16.11 -12.87
C ASN A 192 1.45 16.65 -14.20
N THR A 193 1.92 15.76 -15.08
CA THR A 193 2.61 16.15 -16.32
C THR A 193 1.78 15.93 -17.58
N SER A 194 0.79 15.04 -17.54
CA SER A 194 -0.02 14.67 -18.69
C SER A 194 -1.50 15.01 -18.52
N ALA A 195 -2.21 15.11 -19.65
CA ALA A 195 -3.65 15.38 -19.71
C ALA A 195 -4.49 14.11 -19.56
N ASN A 196 -4.21 13.28 -18.55
CA ASN A 196 -4.90 12.03 -18.33
C ASN A 196 -6.01 12.18 -17.29
N SER A 197 -7.27 12.14 -17.74
CA SER A 197 -8.41 11.93 -16.85
C SER A 197 -8.58 10.44 -16.58
N ARG A 198 -8.34 10.02 -15.33
CA ARG A 198 -8.56 8.65 -14.87
C ARG A 198 -9.36 8.68 -13.59
N GLU A 199 -10.25 7.71 -13.43
CA GLU A 199 -10.96 7.52 -12.17
C GLU A 199 -10.10 6.71 -11.20
N TYR A 200 -10.05 7.17 -9.95
CA TYR A 200 -9.44 6.47 -8.83
C TYR A 200 -10.47 6.21 -7.76
N SER A 201 -10.31 5.13 -7.02
CA SER A 201 -11.16 4.78 -5.88
C SER A 201 -10.37 3.99 -4.84
N GLU A 202 -10.84 4.04 -3.61
CA GLU A 202 -10.36 3.17 -2.52
C GLU A 202 -8.83 3.17 -2.37
N LEU A 203 -8.22 4.32 -2.12
CA LEU A 203 -6.79 4.41 -1.80
C LEU A 203 -6.52 3.85 -0.41
N PHE A 204 -5.69 2.82 -0.34
CA PHE A 204 -5.18 2.21 0.89
C PHE A 204 -3.67 2.32 0.96
N PHE A 205 -3.16 2.64 2.14
CA PHE A 205 -1.74 2.51 2.44
C PHE A 205 -1.58 1.84 3.81
N TYR A 206 -0.88 0.73 3.81
CA TYR A 206 -0.58 -0.07 4.99
C TYR A 206 0.91 -0.01 5.30
N ARG A 207 1.25 0.06 6.59
CA ARG A 207 2.63 -0.10 7.08
C ARG A 207 3.00 -1.57 7.25
N SER A 208 2.56 -2.39 6.33
CA SER A 208 2.80 -3.84 6.33
C SER A 208 2.82 -4.35 4.91
N ALA A 209 3.70 -5.31 4.63
CA ALA A 209 3.70 -6.03 3.37
C ALA A 209 2.61 -7.11 3.40
N MET A 210 1.66 -7.04 2.50
CA MET A 210 0.57 -8.00 2.37
C MET A 210 0.97 -9.20 1.53
N ASN A 211 0.62 -10.40 2.01
CA ASN A 211 0.75 -11.64 1.26
C ASN A 211 -0.42 -11.84 0.28
N GLN A 212 -0.36 -12.90 -0.54
CA GLN A 212 -1.37 -13.19 -1.56
C GLN A 212 -2.79 -13.30 -0.98
N GLU A 213 -2.95 -13.98 0.17
CA GLU A 213 -4.26 -14.16 0.78
C GLU A 213 -4.87 -12.82 1.25
N GLU A 214 -4.04 -11.90 1.73
CA GLU A 214 -4.47 -10.55 2.12
C GLU A 214 -4.83 -9.71 0.88
N ILE A 215 -4.03 -9.78 -0.19
CA ILE A 215 -4.35 -9.13 -1.48
C ILE A 215 -5.66 -9.66 -2.05
N ASP A 216 -5.88 -10.98 -2.02
CA ASP A 216 -7.13 -11.59 -2.49
C ASP A 216 -8.34 -11.06 -1.72
N LYS A 217 -8.25 -10.99 -0.38
CA LYS A 217 -9.30 -10.43 0.49
C LYS A 217 -9.59 -8.96 0.19
N LEU A 218 -8.53 -8.17 -0.03
CA LEU A 218 -8.68 -6.75 -0.38
C LEU A 218 -9.39 -6.58 -1.74
N CYS A 219 -9.03 -7.38 -2.74
CA CYS A 219 -9.70 -7.42 -4.05
C CYS A 219 -11.15 -7.89 -3.95
N ASP A 220 -11.46 -8.82 -3.03
CA ASP A 220 -12.83 -9.30 -2.77
C ASP A 220 -13.71 -8.29 -2.00
N GLY A 221 -13.19 -7.10 -1.73
CA GLY A 221 -13.96 -6.05 -1.07
C GLY A 221 -13.95 -6.13 0.45
N ARG A 222 -13.10 -6.97 1.06
CA ARG A 222 -12.96 -7.00 2.52
C ARG A 222 -12.21 -5.76 3.03
N MET A 223 -12.58 -5.29 4.21
CA MET A 223 -11.87 -4.22 4.89
C MET A 223 -10.79 -4.80 5.78
N LEU A 224 -9.54 -4.63 5.37
CA LEU A 224 -8.37 -5.01 6.16
C LEU A 224 -7.89 -3.78 6.93
N LYS A 225 -7.73 -3.89 8.26
CA LYS A 225 -7.52 -2.74 9.15
C LYS A 225 -6.14 -2.69 9.80
N SER A 226 -5.48 -3.85 9.98
CA SER A 226 -4.19 -3.91 10.68
C SER A 226 -3.10 -3.12 9.96
N SER A 227 -2.39 -2.27 10.69
CA SER A 227 -1.34 -1.39 10.16
C SER A 227 -1.81 -0.40 9.08
N LEU A 228 -3.10 -0.09 9.03
CA LEU A 228 -3.68 0.82 8.03
C LEU A 228 -3.44 2.28 8.42
N GLU A 229 -2.58 2.98 7.68
CA GLU A 229 -2.28 4.40 7.91
C GLU A 229 -3.17 5.31 7.07
N ILE A 230 -3.47 4.94 5.81
CA ILE A 230 -4.36 5.71 4.95
C ILE A 230 -5.47 4.81 4.41
N TYR A 231 -6.70 5.27 4.57
CA TYR A 231 -7.84 4.81 3.80
C TYR A 231 -8.65 6.01 3.32
N ALA A 232 -8.58 6.30 2.04
CA ALA A 232 -9.38 7.34 1.40
C ALA A 232 -10.31 6.68 0.37
N PRO A 233 -11.64 6.72 0.59
CA PRO A 233 -12.62 6.17 -0.36
C PRO A 233 -12.58 6.85 -1.73
N LEU A 234 -12.09 8.10 -1.78
CA LEU A 234 -12.03 8.95 -2.96
C LEU A 234 -13.44 9.25 -3.50
N ASP A 235 -14.23 9.89 -2.66
CA ASP A 235 -15.57 10.37 -3.00
C ASP A 235 -15.48 11.73 -3.71
N GLY A 236 -15.63 11.73 -5.02
CA GLY A 236 -15.54 12.94 -5.86
C GLY A 236 -16.67 13.95 -5.64
N SER A 237 -17.70 13.61 -4.85
CA SER A 237 -18.75 14.56 -4.43
C SER A 237 -18.27 15.49 -3.30
N LYS A 238 -17.17 15.15 -2.62
CA LYS A 238 -16.60 15.91 -1.51
C LYS A 238 -15.48 16.83 -1.97
N SER A 239 -15.38 18.01 -1.35
CA SER A 239 -14.31 18.98 -1.61
C SER A 239 -12.97 18.63 -0.95
N THR A 240 -12.98 17.69 -0.01
CA THR A 240 -11.80 17.26 0.77
C THR A 240 -11.60 15.76 0.67
N ILE A 241 -10.36 15.33 0.68
CA ILE A 241 -9.99 13.92 0.75
C ILE A 241 -9.86 13.54 2.23
N GLU A 242 -10.80 12.73 2.72
CA GLU A 242 -10.76 12.23 4.10
C GLU A 242 -9.92 10.97 4.20
N ASN A 243 -9.07 10.90 5.22
CA ASN A 243 -8.45 9.67 5.68
C ASN A 243 -9.33 9.05 6.78
N LEU A 244 -9.97 7.92 6.49
CA LEU A 244 -10.86 7.22 7.42
C LEU A 244 -10.12 6.19 8.29
N ALA A 245 -8.83 5.93 8.05
CA ALA A 245 -8.02 5.05 8.89
C ALA A 245 -7.83 5.63 10.29
N GLN A 246 -7.50 4.79 11.26
CA GLN A 246 -7.11 5.23 12.60
C GLN A 246 -5.67 5.79 12.58
N SER A 247 -5.52 6.94 11.99
CA SER A 247 -4.29 7.70 11.82
C SER A 247 -4.62 9.19 11.77
N MET A 248 -3.71 10.03 12.17
CA MET A 248 -3.81 11.49 12.02
C MET A 248 -3.23 11.97 10.69
N ASN A 249 -2.68 11.06 9.87
CA ASN A 249 -2.13 11.39 8.56
C ASN A 249 -3.22 11.87 7.58
N SER A 250 -2.83 12.66 6.61
CA SER A 250 -3.74 13.26 5.63
C SER A 250 -3.31 13.02 4.20
N VAL A 251 -4.28 13.00 3.30
CA VAL A 251 -4.08 13.00 1.84
C VAL A 251 -4.45 14.36 1.29
N VAL A 252 -3.57 14.95 0.50
CA VAL A 252 -3.73 16.30 -0.04
C VAL A 252 -3.87 16.25 -1.56
N LEU A 253 -4.89 16.92 -2.08
CA LEU A 253 -5.03 17.18 -3.51
C LEU A 253 -4.15 18.38 -3.89
N LYS A 254 -3.25 18.19 -4.88
CA LYS A 254 -2.37 19.25 -5.42
C LYS A 254 -2.59 19.45 -6.91
#